data_488607b1d6e6655f28c695a895cf6e7c
#
_entry.id   488607b1d6e6655f28c695a895cf6e7c
#
_cell.length_a   1.000
_cell.length_b   1.000
_cell.length_c   1.000
_cell.angle_alpha   90.00
_cell.angle_beta   90.00
_cell.angle_gamma   90.00
#
_symmetry.space_group_name_H-M   'P 1'
#
loop_
_entity.id
_entity.type
_entity.pdbx_description
1 polymer ?
#
loop_
_entity_poly.entity_id
_entity_poly.type
_entity_poly.pdbx_seq_one_letter_code
_entity_poly.pdbx_strand_id
1 'polypeptide(L)'
;MPKAEIRSHVRRLRFEHGEMTQQELAERAQCTRQTIIALEQGKYVPSLALAFRIARAFGSTVEDVFDYVGPTQPPPPAGRG
;
A
#
# COMPACT_ATOMS: atom_id res chain seq x y z
N MET A 1 -9.86 -10.09 -16.98
CA MET A 1 -9.35 -10.10 -15.60
C MET A 1 -9.23 -8.70 -15.06
N PRO A 2 -9.82 -8.42 -13.94
CA PRO A 2 -9.72 -7.06 -13.42
C PRO A 2 -8.28 -6.75 -13.02
N LYS A 3 -7.91 -5.50 -13.20
CA LYS A 3 -6.63 -5.02 -12.73
C LYS A 3 -6.67 -4.86 -11.22
N ALA A 4 -5.49 -4.79 -10.62
CA ALA A 4 -5.42 -4.44 -9.21
C ALA A 4 -6.09 -3.09 -9.02
N GLU A 5 -7.01 -3.02 -8.07
CA GLU A 5 -7.79 -1.81 -7.81
C GLU A 5 -7.17 -0.98 -6.71
N ILE A 6 -5.91 -1.22 -6.42
CA ILE A 6 -5.18 -0.51 -5.38
C ILE A 6 -4.03 0.23 -6.03
N ARG A 7 -3.95 1.53 -5.77
CA ARG A 7 -2.81 2.34 -6.17
C ARG A 7 -1.92 2.53 -4.96
N SER A 8 -0.63 2.33 -5.15
CA SER A 8 0.31 2.49 -4.05
C SER A 8 1.06 3.80 -4.17
N HIS A 9 1.31 4.44 -3.04
CA HIS A 9 2.15 5.63 -2.95
C HIS A 9 3.48 5.30 -2.29
N VAL A 10 3.85 4.02 -2.29
CA VAL A 10 5.04 3.54 -1.60
C VAL A 10 6.29 4.23 -2.10
N ARG A 11 6.45 4.37 -3.40
CA ARG A 11 7.65 5.00 -3.95
C ARG A 11 7.79 6.44 -3.48
N ARG A 12 6.70 7.22 -3.55
CA ARG A 12 6.73 8.61 -3.10
C ARG A 12 7.06 8.68 -1.61
N LEU A 13 6.43 7.82 -0.81
CA LEU A 13 6.66 7.85 0.62
C LEU A 13 8.09 7.46 0.97
N ARG A 14 8.68 6.54 0.21
CA ARG A 14 10.09 6.19 0.44
C ARG A 14 10.98 7.42 0.26
N PHE A 15 10.76 8.18 -0.81
CA PHE A 15 11.54 9.40 -1.04
C PHE A 15 11.32 10.42 0.05
N GLU A 16 10.08 10.56 0.54
CA GLU A 16 9.77 11.53 1.57
C GLU A 16 10.32 11.13 2.94
N HIS A 17 10.72 9.88 3.09
CA HIS A 17 11.27 9.39 4.35
C HIS A 17 12.78 9.14 4.22
N GLY A 18 13.50 10.15 3.74
CA GLY A 18 14.95 10.09 3.67
C GLY A 18 15.47 9.23 2.53
N GLU A 19 14.71 9.17 1.43
CA GLU A 19 15.10 8.36 0.27
C GLU A 19 15.33 6.91 0.64
N MET A 20 14.40 6.37 1.41
CA MET A 20 14.45 4.97 1.84
C MET A 20 14.51 4.05 0.62
N THR A 21 15.40 3.05 0.67
CA THR A 21 15.51 2.09 -0.43
C THR A 21 14.40 1.07 -0.36
N GLN A 22 14.17 0.39 -1.48
CA GLN A 22 13.21 -0.72 -1.51
C GLN A 22 13.60 -1.80 -0.53
N GLN A 23 14.91 -2.07 -0.41
CA GLN A 23 15.38 -3.09 0.51
C GLN A 23 15.13 -2.70 1.97
N GLU A 24 15.37 -1.44 2.30
CA GLU A 24 15.10 -0.96 3.65
C GLU A 24 13.65 -1.10 4.02
N LEU A 25 12.75 -0.73 3.09
CA LEU A 25 11.34 -0.87 3.35
C LEU A 25 10.94 -2.33 3.50
N ALA A 26 11.48 -3.20 2.64
CA ALA A 26 11.18 -4.62 2.71
C ALA A 26 11.56 -5.19 4.07
N GLU A 27 12.71 -4.81 4.59
CA GLU A 27 13.15 -5.27 5.91
C GLU A 27 12.21 -4.78 7.01
N ARG A 28 11.82 -3.51 6.96
CA ARG A 28 10.92 -2.96 7.97
C ARG A 28 9.53 -3.56 7.90
N ALA A 29 9.06 -3.86 6.70
CA ALA A 29 7.74 -4.44 6.52
C ALA A 29 7.73 -5.96 6.57
N GLN A 30 8.90 -6.58 6.77
CA GLN A 30 9.04 -8.03 6.89
C GLN A 30 8.55 -8.76 5.64
N CYS A 31 8.96 -8.26 4.50
CA CYS A 31 8.67 -8.90 3.22
C CYS A 31 9.92 -8.83 2.35
N THR A 32 9.83 -9.34 1.13
CA THR A 32 10.97 -9.33 0.23
C THR A 32 11.00 -8.07 -0.59
N ARG A 33 12.18 -7.73 -1.10
CA ARG A 33 12.33 -6.61 -2.02
C ARG A 33 11.46 -6.78 -3.25
N GLN A 34 11.33 -8.03 -3.76
CA GLN A 34 10.49 -8.31 -4.91
C GLN A 34 9.03 -7.92 -4.66
N THR A 35 8.56 -8.14 -3.44
CA THR A 35 7.22 -7.74 -3.08
C THR A 35 7.06 -6.22 -3.17
N ILE A 36 8.03 -5.47 -2.68
CA ILE A 36 7.99 -4.01 -2.75
C ILE A 36 8.00 -3.54 -4.22
N ILE A 37 8.85 -4.16 -5.04
CA ILE A 37 8.91 -3.82 -6.46
C ILE A 37 7.56 -4.06 -7.12
N ALA A 38 6.94 -5.22 -6.87
CA ALA A 38 5.64 -5.54 -7.46
C ALA A 38 4.55 -4.58 -6.99
N LEU A 39 4.57 -4.19 -5.73
CA LEU A 39 3.63 -3.21 -5.20
C LEU A 39 3.77 -1.87 -5.93
N GLU A 40 4.99 -1.41 -6.11
CA GLU A 40 5.22 -0.12 -6.75
C GLU A 40 4.84 -0.13 -8.21
N GLN A 41 4.91 -1.29 -8.85
CA GLN A 41 4.52 -1.44 -10.24
C GLN A 41 3.02 -1.66 -10.43
N GLY A 42 2.28 -1.78 -9.35
CA GLY A 42 0.85 -2.06 -9.43
C GLY A 42 0.52 -3.48 -9.84
N LYS A 43 1.45 -4.40 -9.68
CA LYS A 43 1.27 -5.80 -10.09
C LYS A 43 0.87 -6.71 -8.96
N TYR A 44 0.75 -6.19 -7.76
CA TYR A 44 0.48 -7.00 -6.59
C TYR A 44 -0.34 -6.18 -5.60
N VAL A 45 -1.40 -6.80 -5.10
CA VAL A 45 -2.22 -6.21 -4.04
C VAL A 45 -1.78 -6.84 -2.73
N PRO A 46 -1.33 -6.05 -1.77
CA PRO A 46 -0.80 -6.63 -0.53
C PRO A 46 -1.91 -7.24 0.32
N SER A 47 -1.53 -8.22 1.13
CA SER A 47 -2.43 -8.68 2.18
C SER A 47 -2.69 -7.52 3.13
N LEU A 48 -3.78 -7.61 3.88
CA LEU A 48 -4.10 -6.58 4.84
C LEU A 48 -2.97 -6.43 5.88
N ALA A 49 -2.43 -7.55 6.34
CA ALA A 49 -1.34 -7.51 7.31
C ALA A 49 -0.12 -6.79 6.74
N LEU A 50 0.25 -7.09 5.50
CA LEU A 50 1.40 -6.42 4.88
C LEU A 50 1.12 -4.93 4.70
N ALA A 51 -0.10 -4.57 4.30
CA ALA A 51 -0.46 -3.16 4.15
C ALA A 51 -0.27 -2.40 5.45
N PHE A 52 -0.68 -3.00 6.57
CA PHE A 52 -0.47 -2.36 7.87
C PHE A 52 1.00 -2.25 8.23
N ARG A 53 1.79 -3.29 7.93
CA ARG A 53 3.22 -3.23 8.25
C ARG A 53 3.93 -2.15 7.45
N ILE A 54 3.55 -2.00 6.18
CA ILE A 54 4.13 -0.94 5.34
C ILE A 54 3.73 0.44 5.88
N ALA A 55 2.46 0.62 6.20
CA ALA A 55 2.00 1.89 6.74
C ALA A 55 2.75 2.25 8.02
N ARG A 56 2.95 1.27 8.89
CA ARG A 56 3.68 1.50 10.14
C ARG A 56 5.15 1.83 9.90
N ALA A 57 5.74 1.24 8.85
CA ALA A 57 7.13 1.56 8.51
C ALA A 57 7.28 3.03 8.15
N PHE A 58 6.24 3.66 7.64
CA PHE A 58 6.24 5.09 7.31
C PHE A 58 5.63 5.95 8.41
N GLY A 59 5.13 5.35 9.48
CA GLY A 59 4.41 6.13 10.49
C GLY A 59 3.12 6.72 9.96
N SER A 60 2.49 6.04 9.01
CA SER A 60 1.31 6.54 8.31
C SER A 60 0.17 5.53 8.44
N THR A 61 -1.00 5.89 7.93
CA THR A 61 -2.13 4.96 7.90
C THR A 61 -2.12 4.20 6.58
N VAL A 62 -2.87 3.11 6.53
CA VAL A 62 -3.01 2.35 5.30
C VAL A 62 -3.59 3.24 4.19
N GLU A 63 -4.52 4.12 4.53
CA GLU A 63 -5.14 5.00 3.55
C GLU A 63 -4.18 6.07 3.03
N ASP A 64 -3.14 6.41 3.79
CA ASP A 64 -2.10 7.31 3.29
C ASP A 64 -1.21 6.63 2.26
N VAL A 65 -1.06 5.32 2.38
CA VAL A 65 -0.13 4.56 1.54
C VAL A 65 -0.82 4.01 0.31
N PHE A 66 -2.09 3.63 0.42
CA PHE A 66 -2.81 2.96 -0.66
C PHE A 66 -4.15 3.64 -0.91
N ASP A 67 -4.51 3.76 -2.19
CA ASP A 67 -5.82 4.24 -2.61
C ASP A 67 -6.57 3.10 -3.27
N TYR A 68 -7.87 3.06 -3.06
CA TYR A 68 -8.75 2.19 -3.82
C TYR A 68 -9.20 2.93 -5.07
N VAL A 69 -8.91 2.37 -6.24
CA VAL A 69 -9.21 3.01 -7.52
C VAL A 69 -10.16 2.18 -8.36
N GLY A 70 -10.85 1.24 -7.74
CA GLY A 70 -11.83 0.43 -8.43
C GLY A 70 -13.11 1.21 -8.70
N PRO A 71 -14.14 0.52 -9.22
CA PRO A 71 -15.41 1.20 -9.55
C PRO A 71 -16.00 1.88 -8.33
N THR A 72 -16.61 3.05 -8.58
CA THR A 72 -17.32 3.75 -7.53
C THR A 72 -18.55 2.95 -7.13
N GLN A 73 -18.77 2.83 -5.84
CA GLN A 73 -19.94 2.16 -5.30
C GLN A 73 -20.74 3.14 -4.47
N PRO A 74 -22.08 2.95 -4.43
CA PRO A 74 -22.87 3.80 -3.56
C PRO A 74 -22.48 3.57 -2.10
N PRO A 75 -22.65 4.59 -1.26
CA PRO A 75 -22.33 4.42 0.16
C PRO A 75 -23.27 3.39 0.79
N PRO A 76 -22.84 2.73 1.88
CA PRO A 76 -23.72 1.81 2.58
C PRO A 76 -24.91 2.55 3.18
N PRO A 77 -26.00 1.83 3.45
CA PRO A 77 -27.15 2.47 4.06
C PRO A 77 -26.80 3.13 5.39
N ALA A 78 -27.51 4.21 5.69
CA ALA A 78 -27.32 4.90 6.95
C ALA A 78 -27.65 3.94 8.10
N GLY A 79 -26.95 4.12 9.21
CA GLY A 79 -27.18 3.29 10.38
C GLY A 79 -26.39 2.01 10.41
N ARG A 80 -25.57 1.75 9.42
CA ARG A 80 -24.70 0.61 9.44
C ARG A 80 -23.61 0.82 10.51
N GLY A 81 -23.46 -0.16 11.31
CA GLY A 81 -22.41 -0.11 12.30
C GLY A 81 -21.05 -0.31 11.73
#